data_ed34c87eea844581e52bc7cfd0288a12
#
_entry.id   ed34c87eea844581e52bc7cfd0288a12
#
_cell.length_a   1.000
_cell.length_b   1.000
_cell.length_c   1.000
_cell.angle_alpha   90.00
_cell.angle_beta   90.00
_cell.angle_gamma   90.00
#
_symmetry.space_group_name_H-M   'P 1'
#
loop_
_entity.id
_entity.type
_entity.pdbx_description
1 polymer ?
#
loop_
_entity_poly.entity_id
_entity_poly.type
_entity_poly.pdbx_seq_one_letter_code
_entity_poly.pdbx_strand_id
1 'polypeptide(L)'
;MKIRAGSHLIPSGTGKRGLKGWFIGIVTLFGILVIGCSQGSYPVDIFYEQHYQQSYRSHEPPRLIGVADAVAFYPPIVSTVTNTGADLFRLNCQMCHGADAQGTGPVLAKMIENYGYEPIVPPNITNRPADVIHRVLEAETRPLGPSSVMPPFGKLLNEAERNAIAKYIGTLPK
;
A
#
# COMPACT_ATOMS: atom_id res chain seq x y z
N MET A 1 -42.97 -19.61 71.82
CA MET A 1 -42.38 -19.84 70.52
C MET A 1 -41.02 -19.16 70.47
N LYS A 2 -39.88 -19.89 70.68
CA LYS A 2 -38.55 -19.36 70.84
C LYS A 2 -37.84 -19.51 69.45
N ILE A 3 -37.52 -18.41 68.82
CA ILE A 3 -36.74 -18.36 67.53
C ILE A 3 -35.25 -18.42 67.95
N ARG A 4 -34.59 -19.51 67.55
CA ARG A 4 -33.11 -19.63 67.66
C ARG A 4 -32.45 -18.84 66.53
N ALA A 5 -31.66 -17.85 66.91
CA ALA A 5 -30.76 -17.19 66.00
C ALA A 5 -29.59 -18.10 65.63
N GLY A 6 -29.50 -18.49 64.39
CA GLY A 6 -28.35 -19.22 63.82
C GLY A 6 -27.16 -18.31 63.68
N SER A 7 -26.09 -18.56 64.42
CA SER A 7 -24.79 -17.87 64.23
C SER A 7 -24.13 -18.37 62.94
N HIS A 8 -24.09 -17.53 61.90
CA HIS A 8 -23.24 -17.76 60.74
C HIS A 8 -21.78 -17.56 61.08
N LEU A 9 -21.06 -18.67 61.16
CA LEU A 9 -19.60 -18.69 61.25
C LEU A 9 -19.03 -18.23 59.96
N ILE A 10 -18.45 -17.02 59.91
CA ILE A 10 -17.62 -16.51 58.82
C ILE A 10 -16.27 -17.26 58.96
N PRO A 11 -15.80 -18.01 57.96
CA PRO A 11 -14.49 -18.60 58.00
C PRO A 11 -13.43 -17.52 57.79
N SER A 12 -12.79 -17.08 58.87
CA SER A 12 -11.59 -16.25 58.83
C SER A 12 -10.39 -17.15 58.54
N GLY A 13 -10.10 -17.33 57.26
CA GLY A 13 -8.96 -18.11 56.78
C GLY A 13 -8.24 -17.44 55.62
N THR A 14 -7.87 -16.15 55.76
CA THR A 14 -6.89 -15.53 54.87
C THR A 14 -5.48 -15.92 55.30
N GLY A 15 -5.19 -17.22 55.24
CA GLY A 15 -3.85 -17.72 55.47
C GLY A 15 -2.95 -17.39 54.25
N LYS A 16 -1.65 -17.23 54.46
CA LYS A 16 -0.55 -16.96 53.50
C LYS A 16 -0.61 -17.82 52.22
N ARG A 17 -1.44 -18.86 52.17
CA ARG A 17 -1.72 -19.68 50.96
C ARG A 17 -2.65 -19.00 49.96
N GLY A 18 -3.57 -18.16 50.40
CA GLY A 18 -4.45 -17.41 49.51
C GLY A 18 -3.70 -16.37 48.68
N LEU A 19 -2.74 -15.69 49.33
CA LEU A 19 -1.93 -14.66 48.65
C LEU A 19 -1.03 -15.26 47.55
N LYS A 20 -0.41 -16.43 47.84
CA LYS A 20 0.40 -17.14 46.84
C LYS A 20 -0.45 -17.65 45.67
N GLY A 21 -1.64 -18.19 45.93
CA GLY A 21 -2.57 -18.63 44.89
C GLY A 21 -3.04 -17.49 44.02
N TRP A 22 -3.32 -16.33 44.60
CA TRP A 22 -3.72 -15.13 43.88
C TRP A 22 -2.58 -14.57 43.00
N PHE A 23 -1.36 -14.55 43.52
CA PHE A 23 -0.16 -14.18 42.76
C PHE A 23 0.08 -15.10 41.55
N ILE A 24 -0.04 -16.41 41.72
CA ILE A 24 0.08 -17.38 40.63
C ILE A 24 -1.01 -17.16 39.60
N GLY A 25 -2.24 -16.88 40.00
CA GLY A 25 -3.35 -16.57 39.08
C GLY A 25 -3.11 -15.32 38.25
N ILE A 26 -2.60 -14.25 38.87
CA ILE A 26 -2.25 -13.01 38.15
C ILE A 26 -1.11 -13.22 37.15
N VAL A 27 -0.06 -13.93 37.58
CA VAL A 27 1.10 -14.20 36.70
C VAL A 27 0.69 -15.08 35.51
N THR A 28 -0.17 -16.07 35.72
CA THR A 28 -0.69 -16.90 34.62
C THR A 28 -1.58 -16.13 33.70
N LEU A 29 -2.48 -15.28 34.22
CA LEU A 29 -3.34 -14.42 33.41
C LEU A 29 -2.52 -13.41 32.57
N PHE A 30 -1.51 -12.79 33.19
CA PHE A 30 -0.61 -11.87 32.52
C PHE A 30 0.23 -12.59 31.47
N GLY A 31 0.72 -13.80 31.74
CA GLY A 31 1.42 -14.64 30.77
C GLY A 31 0.56 -14.97 29.53
N ILE A 32 -0.71 -15.32 29.75
CA ILE A 32 -1.66 -15.58 28.64
C ILE A 32 -1.91 -14.30 27.82
N LEU A 33 -2.06 -13.15 28.47
CA LEU A 33 -2.24 -11.87 27.78
C LEU A 33 -1.01 -11.46 26.95
N VAL A 34 0.19 -11.68 27.48
CA VAL A 34 1.44 -11.34 26.75
C VAL A 34 1.67 -12.27 25.56
N ILE A 35 1.36 -13.56 25.68
CA ILE A 35 1.46 -14.53 24.58
C ILE A 35 0.41 -14.22 23.49
N GLY A 36 -0.78 -13.74 23.88
CA GLY A 36 -1.83 -13.35 22.94
C GLY A 36 -1.52 -12.10 22.10
N CYS A 37 -0.57 -11.25 22.55
CA CYS A 37 -0.22 -10.00 21.88
C CYS A 37 0.96 -10.14 20.89
N SER A 38 1.49 -11.34 20.67
CA SER A 38 2.61 -11.52 19.76
C SER A 38 2.18 -11.41 18.31
N GLN A 39 2.48 -10.26 17.72
CA GLN A 39 2.52 -10.03 16.26
C GLN A 39 1.21 -10.21 15.47
N GLY A 40 0.07 -9.86 16.03
CA GLY A 40 -1.18 -9.82 15.28
C GLY A 40 -1.70 -11.19 14.82
N SER A 41 -1.16 -12.28 15.37
CA SER A 41 -1.75 -13.61 15.24
C SER A 41 -2.72 -13.83 16.39
N TYR A 42 -3.97 -14.11 16.05
CA TYR A 42 -4.93 -14.56 17.05
C TYR A 42 -4.52 -15.97 17.53
N PRO A 43 -4.51 -16.24 18.83
CA PRO A 43 -4.16 -17.55 19.36
C PRO A 43 -5.15 -18.65 18.94
N VAL A 44 -6.32 -18.27 18.47
CA VAL A 44 -7.34 -19.16 17.90
C VAL A 44 -7.97 -18.46 16.70
N ASP A 45 -7.93 -19.09 15.54
CA ASP A 45 -8.61 -18.63 14.31
C ASP A 45 -10.12 -18.80 14.43
N ILE A 46 -10.80 -17.92 15.19
CA ILE A 46 -12.25 -17.95 15.34
C ILE A 46 -12.95 -17.34 14.14
N PHE A 47 -12.33 -16.37 13.49
CA PHE A 47 -12.83 -15.68 12.28
C PHE A 47 -11.93 -15.99 11.10
N TYR A 48 -12.10 -17.16 10.56
CA TYR A 48 -11.27 -17.72 9.49
C TYR A 48 -11.37 -16.93 8.17
N GLU A 49 -12.56 -16.41 7.85
CA GLU A 49 -12.86 -15.82 6.54
C GLU A 49 -12.09 -14.54 6.22
N GLN A 50 -11.65 -13.81 7.24
CA GLN A 50 -10.91 -12.55 7.04
C GLN A 50 -9.39 -12.70 7.18
N HIS A 51 -8.92 -13.81 7.75
CA HIS A 51 -7.50 -14.06 7.96
C HIS A 51 -6.83 -14.67 6.73
N TYR A 52 -7.54 -15.48 5.98
CA TYR A 52 -7.05 -16.20 4.82
C TYR A 52 -7.75 -15.69 3.57
N GLN A 53 -7.18 -14.65 2.98
CA GLN A 53 -7.56 -14.18 1.66
C GLN A 53 -6.79 -14.96 0.60
N GLN A 54 -7.29 -15.01 -0.62
CA GLN A 54 -6.60 -15.63 -1.77
C GLN A 54 -5.31 -14.87 -2.14
N SER A 55 -5.22 -13.59 -1.78
CA SER A 55 -4.03 -12.79 -1.96
C SER A 55 -3.04 -13.00 -0.80
N TYR A 56 -1.76 -13.13 -1.14
CA TYR A 56 -0.69 -13.20 -0.16
C TYR A 56 -0.25 -11.80 0.28
N ARG A 57 0.04 -11.65 1.57
CA ARG A 57 0.70 -10.45 2.06
C ARG A 57 2.19 -10.51 1.74
N SER A 58 2.83 -9.35 1.70
CA SER A 58 4.29 -9.29 1.60
C SER A 58 4.93 -10.12 2.72
N HIS A 59 5.86 -10.99 2.36
CA HIS A 59 6.54 -11.94 3.26
C HIS A 59 5.68 -13.07 3.85
N GLU A 60 4.45 -13.27 3.40
CA GLU A 60 3.66 -14.42 3.78
C GLU A 60 4.05 -15.63 2.93
N PRO A 61 4.38 -16.78 3.55
CA PRO A 61 4.69 -17.98 2.78
C PRO A 61 3.46 -18.47 2.01
N PRO A 62 3.62 -19.04 0.82
CA PRO A 62 2.51 -19.59 0.04
C PRO A 62 1.75 -20.65 0.86
N ARG A 63 0.44 -20.48 1.00
CA ARG A 63 -0.43 -21.44 1.73
C ARG A 63 -0.78 -22.66 0.90
N LEU A 64 -0.73 -22.50 -0.41
CA LEU A 64 -0.95 -23.57 -1.37
C LEU A 64 0.42 -24.11 -1.81
N ILE A 65 0.69 -25.34 -1.45
CA ILE A 65 1.80 -26.07 -2.04
C ILE A 65 1.36 -26.40 -3.47
N GLY A 66 2.13 -25.93 -4.45
CA GLY A 66 1.89 -26.28 -5.84
C GLY A 66 1.85 -27.82 -6.00
N VAL A 67 1.06 -28.30 -6.94
CA VAL A 67 1.06 -29.72 -7.27
C VAL A 67 2.49 -30.09 -7.64
N ALA A 68 3.02 -31.18 -7.06
CA ALA A 68 4.31 -31.71 -7.47
C ALA A 68 4.27 -31.92 -9.01
N ASP A 69 5.31 -31.49 -9.69
CA ASP A 69 5.40 -31.48 -11.14
C ASP A 69 4.53 -30.47 -11.91
N ALA A 70 3.86 -29.55 -11.21
CA ALA A 70 3.20 -28.43 -11.88
C ALA A 70 4.23 -27.48 -12.48
N VAL A 71 4.27 -27.43 -13.81
CA VAL A 71 5.04 -26.42 -14.54
C VAL A 71 4.16 -25.19 -14.69
N ALA A 72 4.62 -24.05 -14.15
CA ALA A 72 3.94 -22.79 -14.35
C ALA A 72 3.98 -22.45 -15.86
N PHE A 73 2.83 -22.55 -16.51
CA PHE A 73 2.67 -22.10 -17.88
C PHE A 73 2.49 -20.58 -17.88
N TYR A 74 3.58 -19.88 -17.99
CA TYR A 74 3.56 -18.49 -18.41
C TYR A 74 3.72 -18.49 -19.93
N PRO A 75 2.63 -18.32 -20.71
CA PRO A 75 2.83 -18.01 -22.11
C PRO A 75 3.75 -16.78 -22.14
N PRO A 76 4.81 -16.79 -22.95
CA PRO A 76 5.63 -15.61 -23.07
C PRO A 76 4.66 -14.48 -23.39
N ILE A 77 4.51 -13.54 -22.46
CA ILE A 77 3.88 -12.26 -22.78
C ILE A 77 4.85 -11.68 -23.78
N VAL A 78 4.62 -12.00 -25.04
CA VAL A 78 5.19 -11.24 -26.13
C VAL A 78 4.51 -9.89 -25.97
N SER A 79 5.09 -9.06 -25.12
CA SER A 79 4.78 -7.66 -25.07
C SER A 79 5.19 -7.14 -26.44
N THR A 80 4.25 -7.20 -27.37
CA THR A 80 4.28 -6.43 -28.61
C THR A 80 4.11 -4.93 -28.28
N VAL A 81 4.23 -4.56 -27.03
CA VAL A 81 4.44 -3.17 -26.65
C VAL A 81 5.84 -2.85 -27.12
N THR A 82 5.94 -2.49 -28.39
CA THR A 82 7.03 -1.67 -28.83
C THR A 82 7.02 -0.49 -27.86
N ASN A 83 8.07 -0.35 -27.05
CA ASN A 83 8.22 0.77 -26.10
C ASN A 83 8.45 2.05 -26.93
N THR A 84 7.49 2.37 -27.79
CA THR A 84 7.50 3.62 -28.56
C THR A 84 7.24 4.78 -27.59
N GLY A 85 7.76 5.95 -27.90
CA GLY A 85 7.50 7.13 -27.09
C GLY A 85 6.00 7.40 -26.90
N ALA A 86 5.17 7.05 -27.89
CA ALA A 86 3.73 7.15 -27.84
C ALA A 86 3.11 6.20 -26.81
N ASP A 87 3.54 4.94 -26.78
CA ASP A 87 3.03 3.96 -25.82
C ASP A 87 3.46 4.30 -24.39
N LEU A 88 4.72 4.68 -24.23
CA LEU A 88 5.25 5.12 -22.94
C LEU A 88 4.53 6.37 -22.42
N PHE A 89 4.24 7.33 -23.28
CA PHE A 89 3.45 8.51 -22.94
C PHE A 89 2.03 8.15 -22.55
N ARG A 90 1.38 7.28 -23.32
CA ARG A 90 0.02 6.79 -23.01
C ARG A 90 -0.06 6.12 -21.63
N LEU A 91 0.92 5.29 -21.30
CA LEU A 91 0.94 4.55 -20.05
C LEU A 91 1.27 5.42 -18.83
N ASN A 92 2.18 6.37 -18.97
CA ASN A 92 2.75 7.09 -17.84
C ASN A 92 2.29 8.55 -17.70
N CYS A 93 1.91 9.19 -18.78
CA CYS A 93 1.74 10.65 -18.83
C CYS A 93 0.30 11.07 -19.16
N GLN A 94 -0.38 10.34 -20.03
CA GLN A 94 -1.68 10.69 -20.58
C GLN A 94 -2.75 10.91 -19.52
N MET A 95 -2.71 10.16 -18.42
CA MET A 95 -3.72 10.23 -17.35
C MET A 95 -3.80 11.63 -16.72
N CYS A 96 -2.69 12.35 -16.70
CA CYS A 96 -2.63 13.72 -16.17
C CYS A 96 -2.51 14.77 -17.28
N HIS A 97 -1.69 14.51 -18.30
CA HIS A 97 -1.42 15.50 -19.34
C HIS A 97 -2.41 15.46 -20.52
N GLY A 98 -3.28 14.45 -20.60
CA GLY A 98 -4.19 14.25 -21.73
C GLY A 98 -3.52 13.54 -22.91
N ALA A 99 -4.30 13.03 -23.85
CA ALA A 99 -3.79 12.36 -25.04
C ALA A 99 -3.06 13.33 -25.98
N ASP A 100 -3.45 14.59 -25.93
CA ASP A 100 -2.90 15.71 -26.68
C ASP A 100 -1.77 16.46 -25.95
N ALA A 101 -1.43 16.01 -24.73
CA ALA A 101 -0.45 16.65 -23.85
C ALA A 101 -0.80 18.10 -23.44
N GLN A 102 -2.06 18.51 -23.56
CA GLN A 102 -2.52 19.86 -23.23
C GLN A 102 -3.00 20.02 -21.78
N GLY A 103 -2.90 18.97 -20.95
CA GLY A 103 -3.30 19.03 -19.55
C GLY A 103 -4.76 18.67 -19.32
N THR A 104 -5.39 18.01 -20.28
CA THR A 104 -6.81 17.61 -20.25
C THR A 104 -7.03 16.21 -19.67
N GLY A 105 -6.02 15.65 -18.99
CA GLY A 105 -6.07 14.29 -18.47
C GLY A 105 -7.10 14.11 -17.36
N PRO A 106 -7.84 12.97 -17.34
CA PRO A 106 -8.95 12.74 -16.42
C PRO A 106 -8.54 12.70 -14.95
N VAL A 107 -7.33 12.24 -14.65
CA VAL A 107 -6.83 12.21 -13.27
C VAL A 107 -6.56 13.61 -12.76
N LEU A 108 -5.90 14.46 -13.58
CA LEU A 108 -5.63 15.84 -13.18
C LEU A 108 -6.94 16.63 -13.02
N ALA A 109 -7.89 16.47 -13.94
CA ALA A 109 -9.20 17.10 -13.85
C ALA A 109 -9.90 16.73 -12.52
N LYS A 110 -9.87 15.46 -12.16
CA LYS A 110 -10.45 14.96 -10.91
C LYS A 110 -9.74 15.50 -9.67
N MET A 111 -8.43 15.65 -9.72
CA MET A 111 -7.65 16.23 -8.62
C MET A 111 -8.00 17.70 -8.41
N ILE A 112 -8.16 18.46 -9.47
CA ILE A 112 -8.55 19.87 -9.40
C ILE A 112 -9.98 19.98 -8.86
N GLU A 113 -10.93 19.23 -9.43
CA GLU A 113 -12.35 19.33 -9.11
C GLU A 113 -12.67 18.87 -7.68
N ASN A 114 -12.15 17.70 -7.29
CA ASN A 114 -12.56 17.04 -6.04
C ASN A 114 -11.64 17.32 -4.86
N TYR A 115 -10.38 17.66 -5.12
CA TYR A 115 -9.37 17.83 -4.08
C TYR A 115 -8.78 19.25 -4.03
N GLY A 116 -9.26 20.13 -4.90
CA GLY A 116 -8.77 21.52 -4.94
C GLY A 116 -7.27 21.62 -5.29
N TYR A 117 -6.74 20.65 -6.05
CA TYR A 117 -5.34 20.68 -6.44
C TYR A 117 -5.07 21.82 -7.43
N GLU A 118 -4.12 22.67 -7.10
CA GLU A 118 -3.64 23.72 -7.99
C GLU A 118 -2.30 23.32 -8.61
N PRO A 119 -2.24 23.11 -9.94
CA PRO A 119 -0.98 22.80 -10.62
C PRO A 119 0.05 23.92 -10.42
N ILE A 120 1.26 23.59 -9.97
CA ILE A 120 2.37 24.54 -9.75
C ILE A 120 2.76 25.25 -11.05
N VAL A 121 2.67 24.54 -12.16
CA VAL A 121 2.90 25.06 -13.51
C VAL A 121 1.78 24.60 -14.43
N PRO A 122 1.48 25.33 -15.53
CA PRO A 122 0.48 24.91 -16.49
C PRO A 122 0.73 23.48 -16.98
N PRO A 123 -0.28 22.59 -16.93
CA PRO A 123 -0.13 21.18 -17.26
C PRO A 123 0.05 20.89 -18.76
N ASN A 124 -0.19 21.89 -19.60
CA ASN A 124 0.11 21.81 -21.03
C ASN A 124 1.63 21.78 -21.25
N ILE A 125 2.10 20.71 -21.86
CA ILE A 125 3.53 20.47 -22.09
C ILE A 125 3.94 20.55 -23.57
N THR A 126 2.99 20.73 -24.50
CA THR A 126 3.29 20.81 -25.94
C THR A 126 4.12 22.03 -26.30
N ASN A 127 3.97 23.12 -25.56
CA ASN A 127 4.69 24.38 -25.76
C ASN A 127 5.98 24.49 -24.93
N ARG A 128 6.41 23.42 -24.25
CA ARG A 128 7.62 23.43 -23.45
C ARG A 128 8.85 23.16 -24.31
N PRO A 129 9.95 23.88 -24.07
CA PRO A 129 11.23 23.56 -24.69
C PRO A 129 11.69 22.13 -24.37
N ALA A 130 12.37 21.47 -25.29
CA ALA A 130 12.79 20.08 -25.14
C ALA A 130 13.73 19.87 -23.93
N ASP A 131 14.62 20.84 -23.66
CA ASP A 131 15.51 20.80 -22.51
C ASP A 131 14.77 20.84 -21.17
N VAL A 132 13.65 21.57 -21.10
CA VAL A 132 12.79 21.60 -19.91
C VAL A 132 12.11 20.24 -19.72
N ILE A 133 11.60 19.64 -20.81
CA ILE A 133 10.97 18.31 -20.76
C ILE A 133 12.00 17.28 -20.29
N HIS A 134 13.20 17.25 -20.85
CA HIS A 134 14.28 16.35 -20.45
C HIS A 134 14.62 16.51 -18.98
N ARG A 135 14.87 17.73 -18.51
CA ARG A 135 15.21 18.01 -17.11
C ARG A 135 14.13 17.50 -16.14
N VAL A 136 12.85 17.66 -16.50
CA VAL A 136 11.73 17.19 -15.69
C VAL A 136 11.68 15.65 -15.67
N LEU A 137 11.92 14.99 -16.81
CA LEU A 137 11.92 13.53 -16.92
C LEU A 137 13.15 12.88 -16.27
N GLU A 138 14.28 13.58 -16.17
CA GLU A 138 15.50 13.09 -15.53
C GLU A 138 15.47 13.22 -14.00
N ALA A 139 14.53 13.97 -13.47
CA ALA A 139 14.46 14.23 -12.03
C ALA A 139 14.25 12.92 -11.23
N GLU A 140 15.16 12.65 -10.29
CA GLU A 140 15.11 11.53 -9.35
C GLU A 140 14.26 11.82 -8.11
N THR A 141 13.86 13.06 -7.94
CA THR A 141 12.90 13.51 -6.92
C THR A 141 11.71 14.15 -7.63
N ARG A 142 10.67 14.53 -6.90
CA ARG A 142 9.52 15.23 -7.51
C ARG A 142 9.97 16.50 -8.22
N PRO A 143 9.83 16.59 -9.55
CA PRO A 143 10.52 17.59 -10.35
C PRO A 143 10.12 19.04 -10.07
N LEU A 144 8.94 19.25 -9.52
CA LEU A 144 8.41 20.58 -9.22
C LEU A 144 8.28 20.82 -7.71
N GLY A 145 9.02 20.05 -6.89
CA GLY A 145 9.03 20.17 -5.45
C GLY A 145 8.04 19.26 -4.72
N PRO A 146 7.98 19.34 -3.38
CA PRO A 146 7.23 18.42 -2.53
C PRO A 146 5.72 18.40 -2.82
N SER A 147 5.15 19.53 -3.21
CA SER A 147 3.72 19.68 -3.53
C SER A 147 3.35 19.16 -4.91
N SER A 148 4.34 18.81 -5.74
CA SER A 148 4.08 18.24 -7.06
C SER A 148 3.55 16.82 -6.98
N VAL A 149 2.51 16.53 -7.73
CA VAL A 149 1.98 15.17 -7.90
C VAL A 149 2.71 14.40 -8.99
N MET A 150 3.53 15.05 -9.79
CA MET A 150 4.28 14.40 -10.87
C MET A 150 5.34 13.44 -10.29
N PRO A 151 5.36 12.18 -10.72
CA PRO A 151 6.34 11.20 -10.24
C PRO A 151 7.77 11.52 -10.67
N PRO A 152 8.78 11.04 -9.95
CA PRO A 152 10.19 11.16 -10.32
C PRO A 152 10.57 10.14 -11.39
N PHE A 153 10.36 10.47 -12.66
CA PHE A 153 10.58 9.56 -13.78
C PHE A 153 12.05 9.17 -13.99
N GLY A 154 12.99 9.94 -13.46
CA GLY A 154 14.39 9.55 -13.45
C GLY A 154 14.67 8.22 -12.75
N LYS A 155 13.82 7.82 -11.78
CA LYS A 155 13.89 6.52 -11.10
C LYS A 155 13.01 5.43 -11.72
N LEU A 156 12.00 5.81 -12.49
CA LEU A 156 10.97 4.90 -13.00
C LEU A 156 11.25 4.44 -14.43
N LEU A 157 11.88 5.27 -15.23
CA LEU A 157 12.15 5.03 -16.64
C LEU A 157 13.65 5.12 -16.92
N ASN A 158 14.13 4.28 -17.81
CA ASN A 158 15.51 4.38 -18.28
C ASN A 158 15.70 5.57 -19.23
N GLU A 159 16.93 5.90 -19.57
CA GLU A 159 17.26 7.06 -20.41
C GLU A 159 16.66 6.97 -21.80
N ALA A 160 16.69 5.77 -22.42
CA ALA A 160 16.15 5.58 -23.77
C ALA A 160 14.62 5.79 -23.79
N GLU A 161 13.91 5.35 -22.75
CA GLU A 161 12.47 5.53 -22.60
C GLU A 161 12.11 7.00 -22.38
N ARG A 162 12.85 7.72 -21.53
CA ARG A 162 12.65 9.16 -21.33
C ARG A 162 12.88 9.96 -22.61
N ASN A 163 13.93 9.62 -23.34
CA ASN A 163 14.23 10.25 -24.64
C ASN A 163 13.14 9.96 -25.68
N ALA A 164 12.60 8.75 -25.71
CA ALA A 164 11.50 8.39 -26.60
C ALA A 164 10.23 9.18 -26.27
N ILE A 165 9.90 9.37 -24.99
CA ILE A 165 8.76 10.20 -24.56
C ILE A 165 8.96 11.65 -24.96
N ALA A 166 10.14 12.23 -24.67
CA ALA A 166 10.42 13.62 -25.00
C ALA A 166 10.32 13.89 -26.51
N LYS A 167 10.85 12.97 -27.31
CA LYS A 167 10.74 13.03 -28.78
C LYS A 167 9.28 12.97 -29.24
N TYR A 168 8.48 12.06 -28.64
CA TYR A 168 7.06 11.95 -28.97
C TYR A 168 6.28 13.23 -28.65
N ILE A 169 6.50 13.83 -27.47
CA ILE A 169 5.86 15.11 -27.10
C ILE A 169 6.18 16.19 -28.13
N GLY A 170 7.42 16.23 -28.65
CA GLY A 170 7.82 17.16 -29.70
C GLY A 170 7.08 16.99 -31.05
N THR A 171 6.44 15.84 -31.27
CA THR A 171 5.64 15.58 -32.51
C THR A 171 4.17 15.96 -32.34
N LEU A 172 3.72 16.26 -31.11
CA LEU A 172 2.32 16.63 -30.88
C LEU A 172 2.01 18.05 -31.36
N PRO A 173 0.79 18.30 -31.81
CA PRO A 173 0.36 19.63 -32.20
C PRO A 173 0.44 20.61 -31.03
N LYS A 174 0.91 21.83 -31.32
CA LYS A 174 1.07 22.91 -30.33
C LYS A 174 -0.21 23.72 -30.20
#